data_05f2ca6e5efeaad0ca0653e455a16c82
#
_entry.id   05f2ca6e5efeaad0ca0653e455a16c82
#
_cell.length_a   1.000
_cell.length_b   1.000
_cell.length_c   1.000
_cell.angle_alpha   90.00
_cell.angle_beta   90.00
_cell.angle_gamma   90.00
#
_symmetry.space_group_name_H-M   'P 1'
#
loop_
_entity.id
_entity.type
_entity.pdbx_description
1 polymer ?
#
loop_
_entity_poly.entity_id
_entity_poly.type
_entity_poly.pdbx_seq_one_letter_code
_entity_poly.pdbx_strand_id
1 'polypeptide(L)'
;RIVRQGQLLENRMQAWSGMFICVTRNGCVSPDYSVFNPSAERYVNVKFYEYVFRNPLQVEQFANASRGVGSGFNRLYTPAFGAIYTVYPPQEEQDAIVKYLDEIQVKYKNAIEKIEEEIETLHDMKDRLVSDAITGQIDVRKIEIPEFEHVEDEGDDDSDINSDEEETEERED
;
A
#
# COMPACT_ATOMS: atom_id res chain seq x y z
N ARG A 1 -16.81 -12.74 5.84
CA ARG A 1 -16.17 -14.01 6.22
C ARG A 1 -15.37 -13.83 7.49
N ILE A 2 -15.34 -14.85 8.35
CA ILE A 2 -14.50 -14.88 9.55
C ILE A 2 -13.07 -15.27 9.14
N VAL A 3 -12.09 -14.56 9.68
CA VAL A 3 -10.65 -14.83 9.49
C VAL A 3 -10.00 -15.08 10.85
N ARG A 4 -8.97 -15.90 10.84
CA ARG A 4 -8.20 -16.29 12.03
C ARG A 4 -6.73 -16.00 11.84
N GLN A 5 -6.06 -15.71 12.93
CA GLN A 5 -4.62 -15.52 12.93
C GLN A 5 -3.88 -16.70 12.27
N GLY A 6 -2.87 -16.41 11.47
CA GLY A 6 -2.07 -17.38 10.73
C GLY A 6 -2.66 -17.84 9.40
N GLN A 7 -3.81 -17.33 8.98
CA GLN A 7 -4.36 -17.57 7.65
C GLN A 7 -3.75 -16.60 6.62
N LEU A 8 -3.74 -16.99 5.35
CA LEU A 8 -3.46 -16.10 4.24
C LEU A 8 -4.76 -15.53 3.70
N LEU A 9 -4.80 -14.22 3.56
CA LEU A 9 -5.91 -13.47 3.03
C LEU A 9 -5.55 -12.94 1.64
N GLU A 10 -6.38 -13.19 0.65
CA GLU A 10 -6.29 -12.67 -0.69
C GLU A 10 -7.41 -11.64 -0.94
N ASN A 11 -7.07 -10.43 -1.33
CA ASN A 11 -8.04 -9.53 -1.92
C ASN A 11 -8.20 -9.85 -3.41
N ARG A 12 -9.25 -10.57 -3.80
CA ARG A 12 -9.45 -11.02 -5.18
C ARG A 12 -9.46 -9.92 -6.23
N MET A 13 -9.85 -8.70 -5.85
CA MET A 13 -9.88 -7.54 -6.75
C MET A 13 -8.50 -6.91 -6.94
N GLN A 14 -7.57 -7.13 -6.01
CA GLN A 14 -6.22 -6.57 -6.03
C GLN A 14 -5.12 -7.64 -5.98
N ALA A 15 -5.48 -8.92 -6.03
CA ALA A 15 -4.51 -10.01 -6.01
C ALA A 15 -3.56 -9.98 -7.22
N TRP A 16 -4.02 -9.45 -8.35
CA TRP A 16 -3.21 -9.22 -9.55
C TRP A 16 -2.02 -8.28 -9.30
N SER A 17 -2.08 -7.43 -8.27
CA SER A 17 -0.97 -6.57 -7.81
C SER A 17 -0.24 -7.12 -6.59
N GLY A 18 -0.46 -8.38 -6.21
CA GLY A 18 0.21 -9.02 -5.08
C GLY A 18 -0.40 -8.69 -3.70
N MET A 19 -1.66 -8.28 -3.65
CA MET A 19 -2.34 -7.95 -2.39
C MET A 19 -2.76 -9.21 -1.63
N PHE A 20 -1.77 -9.80 -0.97
CA PHE A 20 -1.90 -10.92 -0.04
C PHE A 20 -1.40 -10.52 1.34
N ILE A 21 -2.08 -10.96 2.39
CA ILE A 21 -1.81 -10.57 3.78
C ILE A 21 -1.83 -11.79 4.70
N CYS A 22 -0.82 -11.94 5.53
CA CYS A 22 -0.84 -12.86 6.65
C CYS A 22 -1.71 -12.27 7.76
N VAL A 23 -2.78 -12.96 8.14
CA VAL A 23 -3.72 -12.50 9.17
C VAL A 23 -3.04 -12.53 10.55
N THR A 24 -2.87 -11.37 11.17
CA THR A 24 -2.20 -11.22 12.47
C THR A 24 -3.16 -11.29 13.66
N ARG A 25 -4.47 -11.13 13.43
CA ARG A 25 -5.51 -11.19 14.47
C ARG A 25 -6.83 -11.68 13.90
N ASN A 26 -7.66 -12.27 14.76
CA ASN A 26 -8.99 -12.73 14.37
C ASN A 26 -9.89 -11.54 14.01
N GLY A 27 -10.76 -11.72 13.03
CA GLY A 27 -11.67 -10.67 12.58
C GLY A 27 -12.67 -11.12 11.53
N CYS A 28 -13.27 -10.14 10.84
CA CYS A 28 -14.19 -10.35 9.73
C CYS A 28 -13.74 -9.54 8.53
N VAL A 29 -13.94 -10.11 7.33
CA VAL A 29 -13.65 -9.45 6.04
C VAL A 29 -14.83 -9.57 5.10
N SER A 30 -14.86 -8.75 4.06
CA SER A 30 -15.91 -8.79 3.05
C SER A 30 -15.91 -10.12 2.27
N PRO A 31 -17.01 -10.45 1.55
CA PRO A 31 -17.08 -11.66 0.72
C PRO A 31 -16.06 -11.70 -0.43
N ASP A 32 -15.53 -10.55 -0.85
CA ASP A 32 -14.55 -10.47 -1.94
C ASP A 32 -13.14 -10.95 -1.57
N TYR A 33 -12.92 -11.24 -0.30
CA TYR A 33 -11.67 -11.86 0.13
C TYR A 33 -11.76 -13.39 0.10
N SER A 34 -10.68 -14.03 -0.40
CA SER A 34 -10.44 -15.46 -0.22
C SER A 34 -9.58 -15.67 1.03
N VAL A 35 -9.87 -16.74 1.76
CA VAL A 35 -9.15 -17.09 2.99
C VAL A 35 -8.58 -18.49 2.83
N PHE A 36 -7.26 -18.61 2.99
CA PHE A 36 -6.55 -19.86 2.87
C PHE A 36 -5.96 -20.28 4.21
N ASN A 37 -6.13 -21.53 4.55
CA ASN A 37 -5.45 -22.14 5.69
C ASN A 37 -4.08 -22.66 5.26
N PRO A 38 -3.04 -22.56 6.11
CA PRO A 38 -1.80 -23.28 5.86
C PRO A 38 -2.08 -24.78 5.76
N SER A 39 -1.30 -25.49 4.96
CA SER A 39 -1.42 -26.93 4.81
C SER A 39 -1.16 -27.64 6.16
N ALA A 40 -1.95 -28.68 6.46
CA ALA A 40 -1.70 -29.54 7.60
C ALA A 40 -0.61 -30.60 7.32
N GLU A 41 -0.32 -30.85 6.05
CA GLU A 41 0.62 -31.90 5.61
C GLU A 41 2.06 -31.39 5.43
N ARG A 42 2.21 -30.09 5.26
CA ARG A 42 3.51 -29.46 4.96
C ARG A 42 3.64 -28.17 5.76
N TYR A 43 4.86 -27.90 6.21
CA TYR A 43 5.13 -26.63 6.86
C TYR A 43 4.98 -25.47 5.86
N VAL A 44 4.21 -24.47 6.25
CA VAL A 44 4.00 -23.26 5.46
C VAL A 44 4.09 -22.06 6.41
N ASN A 45 5.13 -21.26 6.26
CA ASN A 45 5.18 -19.96 6.92
C ASN A 45 4.35 -18.96 6.09
N VAL A 46 3.16 -18.64 6.54
CA VAL A 46 2.21 -17.77 5.81
C VAL A 46 2.81 -16.37 5.58
N LYS A 47 3.60 -15.88 6.53
CA LYS A 47 4.29 -14.59 6.41
C LYS A 47 5.35 -14.59 5.30
N PHE A 48 6.04 -15.73 5.10
CA PHE A 48 6.95 -15.90 3.97
C PHE A 48 6.22 -15.72 2.64
N TYR A 49 5.03 -16.31 2.48
CA TYR A 49 4.25 -16.16 1.25
C TYR A 49 3.65 -14.79 1.07
N GLU A 50 3.37 -14.04 2.14
CA GLU A 50 3.03 -12.61 2.02
C GLU A 50 4.16 -11.84 1.33
N TYR A 51 5.43 -12.11 1.63
CA TYR A 51 6.59 -11.50 0.96
C TYR A 51 6.78 -12.01 -0.47
N VAL A 52 6.72 -13.34 -0.67
CA VAL A 52 6.89 -13.94 -2.00
C VAL A 52 5.86 -13.40 -2.99
N PHE A 53 4.60 -13.27 -2.57
CA PHE A 53 3.51 -12.84 -3.45
C PHE A 53 3.55 -11.34 -3.80
N ARG A 54 4.40 -10.58 -3.13
CA ARG A 54 4.71 -9.19 -3.49
C ARG A 54 5.93 -9.05 -4.40
N ASN A 55 6.62 -10.14 -4.69
CA ASN A 55 7.73 -10.14 -5.63
C ASN A 55 7.24 -9.84 -7.06
N PRO A 56 7.91 -8.94 -7.82
CA PRO A 56 7.49 -8.57 -9.18
C PRO A 56 7.23 -9.76 -10.12
N LEU A 57 8.07 -10.80 -10.08
CA LEU A 57 7.89 -11.99 -10.91
C LEU A 57 6.61 -12.77 -10.55
N GLN A 58 6.24 -12.80 -9.27
CA GLN A 58 5.03 -13.46 -8.83
C GLN A 58 3.78 -12.62 -9.15
N VAL A 59 3.90 -11.31 -8.98
CA VAL A 59 2.85 -10.34 -9.34
C VAL A 59 2.54 -10.41 -10.84
N GLU A 60 3.54 -10.52 -11.70
CA GLU A 60 3.33 -10.69 -13.14
C GLU A 60 2.53 -11.97 -13.45
N GLN A 61 2.82 -13.09 -12.78
CA GLN A 61 2.05 -14.32 -12.94
C GLN A 61 0.58 -14.15 -12.47
N PHE A 62 0.36 -13.42 -11.36
CA PHE A 62 -0.98 -13.13 -10.88
C PHE A 62 -1.74 -12.24 -11.87
N ALA A 63 -1.11 -11.20 -12.40
CA ALA A 63 -1.70 -10.32 -13.40
C ALA A 63 -2.11 -11.10 -14.65
N ASN A 64 -1.24 -11.98 -15.17
CA ASN A 64 -1.50 -12.81 -16.35
C ASN A 64 -2.61 -13.86 -16.11
N ALA A 65 -2.76 -14.36 -14.89
CA ALA A 65 -3.79 -15.31 -14.51
C ALA A 65 -5.13 -14.67 -14.14
N SER A 66 -5.14 -13.36 -13.91
CA SER A 66 -6.34 -12.60 -13.54
C SER A 66 -7.22 -12.35 -14.75
N ARG A 67 -8.54 -12.35 -14.55
CA ARG A 67 -9.53 -12.11 -15.59
C ARG A 67 -10.55 -11.10 -15.12
N GLY A 68 -10.97 -10.21 -16.03
CA GLY A 68 -11.99 -9.19 -15.76
C GLY A 68 -12.58 -8.64 -17.03
N VAL A 69 -13.61 -7.82 -16.88
CA VAL A 69 -14.28 -7.09 -17.97
C VAL A 69 -13.86 -5.62 -17.87
N GLY A 70 -13.13 -5.12 -18.87
CA GLY A 70 -12.67 -3.73 -18.93
C GLY A 70 -11.40 -3.45 -18.10
N SER A 71 -10.90 -2.24 -18.19
CA SER A 71 -9.75 -1.77 -17.40
C SER A 71 -10.17 -1.55 -15.95
N GLY A 72 -9.55 -2.27 -15.00
CA GLY A 72 -9.72 -2.04 -13.55
C GLY A 72 -10.51 -3.10 -12.78
N PHE A 73 -11.18 -4.04 -13.43
CA PHE A 73 -11.95 -5.10 -12.77
C PHE A 73 -11.31 -6.49 -12.85
N ASN A 74 -9.99 -6.55 -12.86
CA ASN A 74 -9.28 -7.83 -12.87
C ASN A 74 -9.43 -8.55 -11.55
N ARG A 75 -9.79 -9.84 -11.60
CA ARG A 75 -9.93 -10.71 -10.43
C ARG A 75 -9.06 -11.95 -10.60
N LEU A 76 -8.31 -12.28 -9.58
CA LEU A 76 -7.65 -13.57 -9.48
C LEU A 76 -8.59 -14.54 -8.77
N TYR A 77 -9.06 -15.53 -9.52
CA TYR A 77 -9.96 -16.55 -8.97
C TYR A 77 -9.17 -17.70 -8.38
N THR A 78 -9.69 -18.30 -7.30
CA THR A 78 -9.03 -19.40 -6.57
C THR A 78 -8.50 -20.52 -7.46
N PRO A 79 -9.21 -21.03 -8.50
CA PRO A 79 -8.66 -22.06 -9.39
C PRO A 79 -7.44 -21.58 -10.19
N ALA A 80 -7.44 -20.33 -10.64
CA ALA A 80 -6.31 -19.74 -11.36
C ALA A 80 -5.12 -19.52 -10.41
N PHE A 81 -5.36 -18.99 -9.22
CA PHE A 81 -4.35 -18.87 -8.17
C PHE A 81 -3.70 -20.23 -7.82
N GLY A 82 -4.52 -21.26 -7.63
CA GLY A 82 -4.03 -22.62 -7.32
C GLY A 82 -3.23 -23.30 -8.43
N ALA A 83 -3.27 -22.78 -9.66
CA ALA A 83 -2.49 -23.27 -10.79
C ALA A 83 -1.13 -22.56 -10.96
N ILE A 84 -0.87 -21.51 -10.19
CA ILE A 84 0.38 -20.75 -10.28
C ILE A 84 1.47 -21.43 -9.47
N TYR A 85 2.63 -21.60 -10.10
CA TYR A 85 3.80 -22.16 -9.43
C TYR A 85 4.48 -21.10 -8.57
N THR A 86 4.92 -21.50 -7.38
CA THR A 86 5.68 -20.67 -6.47
C THR A 86 6.83 -21.46 -5.83
N VAL A 87 7.78 -20.76 -5.23
CA VAL A 87 8.90 -21.37 -4.52
C VAL A 87 8.44 -22.03 -3.22
N TYR A 88 9.07 -23.15 -2.86
CA TYR A 88 8.81 -23.83 -1.60
C TYR A 88 10.15 -24.28 -0.97
N PRO A 89 10.88 -23.34 -0.32
CA PRO A 89 12.11 -23.66 0.38
C PRO A 89 11.84 -24.46 1.67
N PRO A 90 12.88 -25.09 2.26
CA PRO A 90 12.78 -25.74 3.55
C PRO A 90 12.30 -24.79 4.65
N GLN A 91 11.72 -25.34 5.73
CA GLN A 91 11.20 -24.56 6.85
C GLN A 91 12.21 -23.55 7.40
N GLU A 92 13.43 -24.00 7.67
CA GLU A 92 14.48 -23.16 8.26
C GLU A 92 14.80 -21.94 7.39
N GLU A 93 14.75 -22.11 6.06
CA GLU A 93 14.98 -21.03 5.12
C GLU A 93 13.79 -20.06 5.07
N GLN A 94 12.55 -20.56 5.05
CA GLN A 94 11.35 -19.70 5.13
C GLN A 94 11.41 -18.82 6.38
N ASP A 95 11.71 -19.39 7.54
CA ASP A 95 11.75 -18.70 8.82
C ASP A 95 12.92 -17.68 8.90
N ALA A 96 14.09 -18.06 8.35
CA ALA A 96 15.24 -17.17 8.29
C ALA A 96 14.98 -15.94 7.40
N ILE A 97 14.35 -16.13 6.24
CA ILE A 97 13.98 -15.03 5.32
C ILE A 97 12.97 -14.11 6.00
N VAL A 98 11.91 -14.64 6.62
CA VAL A 98 10.91 -13.83 7.32
C VAL A 98 11.56 -12.99 8.41
N LYS A 99 12.37 -13.61 9.26
CA LYS A 99 13.08 -12.92 10.33
C LYS A 99 13.94 -11.76 9.81
N TYR A 100 14.72 -12.01 8.76
CA TYR A 100 15.58 -11.00 8.15
C TYR A 100 14.77 -9.82 7.58
N LEU A 101 13.68 -10.11 6.85
CA LEU A 101 12.83 -9.08 6.26
C LEU A 101 12.07 -8.28 7.32
N ASP A 102 11.58 -8.93 8.38
CA ASP A 102 10.91 -8.24 9.50
C ASP A 102 11.88 -7.30 10.22
N GLU A 103 13.13 -7.71 10.46
CA GLU A 103 14.17 -6.85 11.05
C GLU A 103 14.47 -5.63 10.18
N ILE A 104 14.51 -5.81 8.84
CA ILE A 104 14.69 -4.70 7.90
C ILE A 104 13.48 -3.78 7.90
N GLN A 105 12.27 -4.31 7.87
CA GLN A 105 11.05 -3.49 7.92
C GLN A 105 11.00 -2.60 9.17
N VAL A 106 11.36 -3.13 10.33
CA VAL A 106 11.42 -2.33 11.56
C VAL A 106 12.43 -1.18 11.43
N LYS A 107 13.61 -1.42 10.84
CA LYS A 107 14.60 -0.36 10.62
C LYS A 107 14.09 0.74 9.70
N TYR A 108 13.49 0.36 8.58
CA TYR A 108 12.92 1.34 7.64
C TYR A 108 11.74 2.11 8.26
N LYS A 109 10.85 1.42 8.97
CA LYS A 109 9.73 2.07 9.66
C LYS A 109 10.23 3.13 10.66
N ASN A 110 11.21 2.78 11.51
CA ASN A 110 11.78 3.72 12.46
C ASN A 110 12.49 4.91 11.77
N ALA A 111 13.09 4.68 10.58
CA ALA A 111 13.71 5.77 9.83
C ALA A 111 12.65 6.71 9.21
N ILE A 112 11.56 6.16 8.68
CA ILE A 112 10.45 6.93 8.14
C ILE A 112 9.79 7.77 9.25
N GLU A 113 9.47 7.17 10.40
CA GLU A 113 8.89 7.89 11.54
C GLU A 113 9.75 9.09 11.98
N LYS A 114 11.08 8.93 12.00
CA LYS A 114 11.98 10.04 12.33
C LYS A 114 11.98 11.15 11.28
N ILE A 115 11.90 10.80 9.99
CA ILE A 115 11.83 11.77 8.91
C ILE A 115 10.51 12.53 8.97
N GLU A 116 9.40 11.85 9.25
CA GLU A 116 8.08 12.46 9.43
C GLU A 116 8.08 13.45 10.61
N GLU A 117 8.66 13.10 11.77
CA GLU A 117 8.84 13.99 12.91
C GLU A 117 9.70 15.22 12.54
N GLU A 118 10.76 15.03 11.74
CA GLU A 118 11.62 16.13 11.29
C GLU A 118 10.90 17.07 10.35
N ILE A 119 10.09 16.54 9.41
CA ILE A 119 9.25 17.32 8.51
C ILE A 119 8.25 18.16 9.31
N GLU A 120 7.55 17.58 10.29
CA GLU A 120 6.61 18.30 11.17
C GLU A 120 7.32 19.45 11.91
N THR A 121 8.50 19.17 12.48
CA THR A 121 9.30 20.21 13.15
C THR A 121 9.68 21.37 12.21
N LEU A 122 10.06 21.05 10.96
CA LEU A 122 10.38 22.07 9.96
C LEU A 122 9.16 22.90 9.55
N HIS A 123 7.98 22.28 9.46
CA HIS A 123 6.72 22.99 9.22
C HIS A 123 6.42 23.98 10.36
N ASP A 124 6.51 23.52 11.61
CA ASP A 124 6.30 24.37 12.79
C ASP A 124 7.30 25.55 12.83
N MET A 125 8.56 25.30 12.52
CA MET A 125 9.58 26.35 12.45
C MET A 125 9.27 27.36 11.34
N LYS A 126 8.87 26.91 10.17
CA LYS A 126 8.45 27.77 9.05
C LYS A 126 7.30 28.68 9.47
N ASP A 127 6.24 28.10 10.05
CA ASP A 127 5.05 28.86 10.46
C ASP A 127 5.37 29.88 11.54
N ARG A 128 6.23 29.52 12.48
CA ARG A 128 6.74 30.44 13.50
C ARG A 128 7.54 31.58 12.89
N LEU A 129 8.47 31.30 11.97
CA LEU A 129 9.26 32.34 11.29
C LEU A 129 8.37 33.31 10.50
N VAL A 130 7.36 32.81 9.81
CA VAL A 130 6.37 33.62 9.09
C VAL A 130 5.62 34.51 10.07
N SER A 131 5.13 33.96 11.19
CA SER A 131 4.44 34.71 12.23
C SER A 131 5.32 35.80 12.83
N ASP A 132 6.56 35.47 13.17
CA ASP A 132 7.52 36.41 13.77
C ASP A 132 7.88 37.56 12.80
N ALA A 133 8.00 37.26 11.50
CA ALA A 133 8.22 38.27 10.46
C ALA A 133 7.01 39.22 10.31
N ILE A 134 5.80 38.67 10.23
CA ILE A 134 4.56 39.44 10.06
C ILE A 134 4.27 40.33 11.29
N THR A 135 4.53 39.79 12.49
CA THR A 135 4.31 40.54 13.74
C THR A 135 5.45 41.51 14.09
N GLY A 136 6.51 41.56 13.26
CA GLY A 136 7.64 42.46 13.46
C GLY A 136 8.58 42.04 14.58
N GLN A 137 8.51 40.81 15.04
CA GLN A 137 9.48 40.22 16.01
C GLN A 137 10.85 40.00 15.36
N ILE A 138 10.85 39.78 14.03
CA ILE A 138 12.07 39.70 13.21
C ILE A 138 12.10 40.91 12.27
N ASP A 139 13.19 41.68 12.29
CA ASP A 139 13.39 42.81 11.36
C ASP A 139 13.90 42.27 10.02
N VAL A 140 12.99 42.10 9.06
CA VAL A 140 13.26 41.56 7.72
C VAL A 140 13.74 42.62 6.70
N ARG A 141 13.83 43.93 7.09
CA ARG A 141 14.17 45.03 6.14
C ARG A 141 15.58 44.97 5.58
N LYS A 142 16.47 44.20 6.18
CA LYS A 142 17.86 44.08 5.79
C LYS A 142 18.22 42.68 5.30
N ILE A 143 17.24 41.78 5.14
CA ILE A 143 17.46 40.43 4.65
C ILE A 143 17.51 40.52 3.12
N GLU A 144 18.66 40.17 2.55
CA GLU A 144 18.79 39.95 1.11
C GLU A 144 18.09 38.64 0.77
N ILE A 145 17.09 38.71 -0.09
CA ILE A 145 16.38 37.52 -0.59
C ILE A 145 17.22 36.94 -1.73
N PRO A 146 17.77 35.71 -1.59
CA PRO A 146 18.48 35.09 -2.69
C PRO A 146 17.53 34.90 -3.88
N GLU A 147 18.07 35.04 -5.11
CA GLU A 147 17.34 34.65 -6.31
C GLU A 147 17.19 33.13 -6.30
N PHE A 148 15.95 32.66 -6.07
CA PHE A 148 15.62 31.25 -6.24
C PHE A 148 15.21 30.98 -7.67
N GLU A 149 15.80 29.96 -8.29
CA GLU A 149 15.21 29.38 -9.48
C GLU A 149 13.81 28.88 -9.10
N HIS A 150 12.77 29.38 -9.78
CA HIS A 150 11.44 28.81 -9.68
C HIS A 150 11.54 27.37 -10.17
N VAL A 151 11.54 26.41 -9.24
CA VAL A 151 11.15 25.05 -9.55
C VAL A 151 9.67 25.15 -9.87
N GLU A 152 9.31 25.00 -11.14
CA GLU A 152 7.90 24.85 -11.51
C GLU A 152 7.40 23.64 -10.71
N ASP A 153 6.49 23.90 -9.76
CA ASP A 153 5.72 22.84 -9.13
C ASP A 153 5.07 22.06 -10.27
N GLU A 154 5.55 20.86 -10.55
CA GLU A 154 4.80 19.89 -11.34
C GLU A 154 3.55 19.62 -10.50
N GLY A 155 2.48 20.37 -10.86
CA GLY A 155 1.23 20.38 -10.11
C GLY A 155 0.75 18.95 -9.93
N ASP A 156 0.49 18.60 -8.68
CA ASP A 156 -0.39 17.49 -8.33
C ASP A 156 -1.70 17.70 -9.10
N ASP A 157 -1.86 16.94 -10.19
CA ASP A 157 -3.07 16.89 -11.01
C ASP A 157 -4.15 16.08 -10.26
N ASP A 158 -4.62 16.66 -9.16
CA ASP A 158 -5.74 16.16 -8.36
C ASP A 158 -7.10 16.63 -8.92
N SER A 159 -7.19 16.85 -10.25
CA SER A 159 -8.43 17.28 -10.88
C SER A 159 -9.14 16.16 -11.64
N ASP A 160 -9.50 15.05 -10.99
CA ASP A 160 -10.48 14.10 -11.54
C ASP A 160 -11.29 13.37 -10.44
N ILE A 161 -11.94 14.14 -9.55
CA ILE A 161 -13.08 13.62 -8.78
C ILE A 161 -14.12 14.73 -8.69
N ASN A 162 -15.07 14.75 -9.63
CA ASN A 162 -16.49 15.09 -9.49
C ASN A 162 -17.06 15.72 -10.75
N SER A 163 -17.72 14.90 -11.55
CA SER A 163 -18.91 15.34 -12.32
C SER A 163 -19.71 14.13 -12.81
N ASP A 164 -20.38 13.44 -11.88
CA ASP A 164 -21.60 12.71 -12.22
C ASP A 164 -22.78 13.53 -11.68
N GLU A 165 -23.15 14.56 -12.42
CA GLU A 165 -24.41 15.24 -12.25
C GLU A 165 -25.50 14.44 -13.00
N GLU A 166 -26.54 14.17 -12.26
CA GLU A 166 -27.83 13.60 -12.57
C GLU A 166 -28.41 14.10 -13.90
N GLU A 167 -28.57 13.22 -14.91
CA GLU A 167 -29.58 13.41 -15.94
C GLU A 167 -30.86 12.69 -15.50
N THR A 168 -31.80 13.47 -14.98
CA THR A 168 -33.19 13.09 -14.81
C THR A 168 -33.85 13.05 -16.18
N GLU A 169 -34.15 11.85 -16.67
CA GLU A 169 -35.08 11.65 -17.80
C GLU A 169 -36.52 12.01 -17.40
N GLU A 170 -36.99 13.12 -17.90
CA GLU A 170 -38.42 13.39 -18.01
C GLU A 170 -39.01 12.49 -19.10
N ARG A 171 -39.92 11.63 -18.70
CA ARG A 171 -40.81 10.92 -19.62
C ARG A 171 -42.08 11.72 -19.75
N GLU A 172 -42.33 12.26 -20.92
CA GLU A 172 -43.67 12.61 -21.40
C GLU A 172 -44.11 11.61 -22.46
N ASP A 173 -45.37 11.12 -22.24
CA ASP A 173 -46.33 10.43 -23.12
C ASP A 173 -45.96 9.01 -23.64
#